data_17995d193de15816d207653b157c7b3f
#
_entry.id   17995d193de15816d207653b157c7b3f
#
_cell.length_a   1.000
_cell.length_b   1.000
_cell.length_c   1.000
_cell.angle_alpha   90.00
_cell.angle_beta   90.00
_cell.angle_gamma   90.00
#
_symmetry.space_group_name_H-M   'P 1'
#
loop_
_entity.id
_entity.type
_entity.pdbx_description
1 polymer ?
#
loop_
_entity_poly.entity_id
_entity_poly.type
_entity_poly.pdbx_seq_one_letter_code
_entity_poly.pdbx_strand_id
1 'polypeptide(L)'
;LRALLSVSDREGIIELARALQEAGFDCAATEETRAHLSEAGIEVALLPDLTDADLVRGVGAGGDVAVVVVNVPPPEGALDPAGLAAVALLRSAAANHLAVAAVSSPTQYASVLRDIKRDQAVAPETRHKLAADAFGLIAAHDAQIAAELNQQTGTLFPARLTLVFEKKADLRYGENPQQQGAFYADPDHHGPVISQARQIAGKDLSFNNLLDLDQAWRIASDFKTPTVTIVKHGNPTGLASVVDLAEAFRLALEGDSVAAYGGIIGANRTVDEPTARAIEPGFFEAIVAPGYTPEALAILGAKDGFEIVEVPPDDGEEDSNEQGSMDLKRIGGGLLVQTDDSIEEDRDELQVVTQRHPTLEELTDLLFAWRAVRHVRSNAVVLTKRHVMIGMGAGQPSRVVSVEIALRKAGERAPLSVMASDAYFPFPDGIQIAAQAGVTAIIQPGGSIRDEMAIEVADRHHMAMVFTGRRHFRH
;
A
#
# COMPACT_ATOMS: atom_id res chain seq x y z
N LEU A 1 37.77 -24.63 -13.16
CA LEU A 1 36.65 -23.68 -13.19
C LEU A 1 36.74 -22.73 -11.98
N ARG A 2 36.36 -21.47 -12.17
CA ARG A 2 36.45 -20.45 -11.13
C ARG A 2 35.07 -20.07 -10.61
N ALA A 3 35.01 -19.70 -9.30
CA ALA A 3 33.87 -19.10 -8.66
C ALA A 3 34.27 -17.74 -8.09
N LEU A 4 33.49 -16.68 -8.42
CA LEU A 4 33.68 -15.31 -7.94
C LEU A 4 32.66 -14.99 -6.88
N LEU A 5 33.10 -14.52 -5.71
CA LEU A 5 32.25 -14.28 -4.54
C LEU A 5 32.38 -12.82 -4.06
N SER A 6 31.29 -12.08 -4.09
CA SER A 6 31.21 -10.71 -3.58
C SER A 6 29.85 -10.50 -2.94
N VAL A 7 29.79 -10.67 -1.62
CA VAL A 7 28.51 -10.65 -0.90
C VAL A 7 28.54 -9.62 0.23
N SER A 8 27.46 -8.83 0.30
CA SER A 8 27.12 -7.97 1.44
C SER A 8 26.31 -8.75 2.49
N ASP A 9 25.34 -9.55 2.05
CA ASP A 9 24.64 -10.51 2.89
C ASP A 9 25.45 -11.81 2.98
N ARG A 10 25.90 -12.13 4.19
CA ARG A 10 26.81 -13.25 4.48
C ARG A 10 26.10 -14.56 4.83
N GLU A 11 24.76 -14.58 4.82
CA GLU A 11 23.97 -15.77 5.16
C GLU A 11 24.32 -16.92 4.19
N GLY A 12 24.74 -18.07 4.74
CA GLY A 12 24.99 -19.30 3.99
C GLY A 12 26.21 -19.29 3.08
N ILE A 13 26.98 -18.19 2.94
CA ILE A 13 28.12 -18.10 2.02
C ILE A 13 29.25 -19.05 2.41
N ILE A 14 29.47 -19.35 3.69
CA ILE A 14 30.48 -20.28 4.19
C ILE A 14 30.22 -21.71 3.68
N GLU A 15 28.96 -22.18 3.76
CA GLU A 15 28.57 -23.49 3.25
C GLU A 15 28.75 -23.58 1.72
N LEU A 16 28.30 -22.52 1.02
CA LEU A 16 28.42 -22.45 -0.43
C LEU A 16 29.90 -22.46 -0.88
N ALA A 17 30.75 -21.63 -0.27
CA ALA A 17 32.18 -21.55 -0.63
C ALA A 17 32.91 -22.90 -0.38
N ARG A 18 32.61 -23.56 0.74
CA ARG A 18 33.18 -24.90 1.04
C ARG A 18 32.74 -25.93 0.01
N ALA A 19 31.48 -25.99 -0.34
CA ALA A 19 30.97 -26.92 -1.33
C ALA A 19 31.54 -26.67 -2.73
N LEU A 20 31.76 -25.42 -3.11
CA LEU A 20 32.42 -25.05 -4.36
C LEU A 20 33.87 -25.54 -4.38
N GLN A 21 34.66 -25.35 -3.30
CA GLN A 21 36.04 -25.85 -3.21
C GLN A 21 36.08 -27.38 -3.25
N GLU A 22 35.20 -28.06 -2.51
CA GLU A 22 35.11 -29.53 -2.53
C GLU A 22 34.78 -30.08 -3.92
N ALA A 23 34.01 -29.33 -4.72
CA ALA A 23 33.71 -29.65 -6.11
C ALA A 23 34.83 -29.25 -7.10
N GLY A 24 35.96 -28.72 -6.62
CA GLY A 24 37.11 -28.37 -7.42
C GLY A 24 37.07 -27.00 -8.10
N PHE A 25 36.25 -26.08 -7.58
CA PHE A 25 36.26 -24.70 -8.05
C PHE A 25 37.35 -23.87 -7.38
N ASP A 26 38.05 -23.09 -8.18
CA ASP A 26 39.00 -22.06 -7.74
C ASP A 26 38.19 -20.83 -7.27
N CYS A 27 38.09 -20.61 -5.94
CA CYS A 27 37.28 -19.51 -5.38
C CYS A 27 38.15 -18.25 -5.24
N ALA A 28 37.60 -17.12 -5.69
CA ALA A 28 38.14 -15.79 -5.46
C ALA A 28 37.05 -14.88 -4.87
N ALA A 29 37.40 -14.03 -3.90
CA ALA A 29 36.45 -13.18 -3.23
C ALA A 29 36.95 -11.73 -3.05
N THR A 30 36.02 -10.77 -2.98
CA THR A 30 36.35 -9.40 -2.57
C THR A 30 36.88 -9.38 -1.13
N GLU A 31 37.66 -8.36 -0.76
CA GLU A 31 38.38 -8.30 0.51
C GLU A 31 37.46 -8.60 1.73
N GLU A 32 36.27 -7.99 1.77
CA GLU A 32 35.33 -8.19 2.89
C GLU A 32 34.78 -9.63 2.94
N THR A 33 34.40 -10.18 1.78
CA THR A 33 33.92 -11.56 1.69
C THR A 33 35.04 -12.54 2.01
N ARG A 34 36.28 -12.27 1.54
CA ARG A 34 37.47 -13.07 1.81
C ARG A 34 37.79 -13.11 3.30
N ALA A 35 37.79 -11.97 3.97
CA ALA A 35 38.04 -11.88 5.42
C ALA A 35 37.05 -12.75 6.19
N HIS A 36 35.74 -12.66 5.87
CA HIS A 36 34.71 -13.48 6.49
C HIS A 36 34.89 -14.99 6.26
N LEU A 37 35.28 -15.39 5.06
CA LEU A 37 35.56 -16.81 4.74
C LEU A 37 36.83 -17.33 5.46
N SER A 38 37.88 -16.51 5.54
CA SER A 38 39.11 -16.84 6.27
C SER A 38 38.87 -17.05 7.79
N GLU A 39 38.00 -16.25 8.42
CA GLU A 39 37.59 -16.46 9.82
C GLU A 39 36.94 -17.84 10.03
N ALA A 40 36.30 -18.39 9.00
CA ALA A 40 35.72 -19.73 9.01
C ALA A 40 36.68 -20.83 8.51
N GLY A 41 37.96 -20.48 8.31
CA GLY A 41 39.01 -21.42 7.84
C GLY A 41 38.93 -21.78 6.36
N ILE A 42 38.30 -20.94 5.53
CA ILE A 42 38.20 -21.12 4.09
C ILE A 42 39.10 -20.10 3.40
N GLU A 43 40.22 -20.58 2.88
CA GLU A 43 41.18 -19.74 2.13
C GLU A 43 40.71 -19.60 0.69
N VAL A 44 40.57 -18.35 0.21
CA VAL A 44 40.21 -18.01 -1.15
C VAL A 44 41.14 -16.92 -1.71
N ALA A 45 41.34 -16.90 -3.03
CA ALA A 45 42.12 -15.85 -3.66
C ALA A 45 41.45 -14.48 -3.52
N LEU A 46 42.26 -13.42 -3.50
CA LEU A 46 41.71 -12.05 -3.57
C LEU A 46 41.20 -11.79 -4.97
N LEU A 47 39.95 -11.37 -5.07
CA LEU A 47 39.34 -10.91 -6.30
C LEU A 47 39.86 -9.48 -6.60
N PRO A 48 40.35 -9.19 -7.81
CA PRO A 48 40.59 -7.81 -8.22
C PRO A 48 39.33 -6.95 -8.09
N ASP A 49 39.53 -5.65 -8.13
CA ASP A 49 38.44 -4.68 -8.07
C ASP A 49 37.30 -5.06 -9.07
N LEU A 50 36.07 -5.09 -8.61
CA LEU A 50 34.90 -5.41 -9.44
C LEU A 50 34.69 -4.41 -10.60
N THR A 51 35.33 -3.23 -10.54
CA THR A 51 35.35 -2.23 -11.61
C THR A 51 36.27 -2.64 -12.76
N ASP A 52 37.09 -3.68 -12.59
CA ASP A 52 38.00 -4.15 -13.64
C ASP A 52 37.22 -4.66 -14.86
N ALA A 53 37.34 -3.92 -15.96
CA ALA A 53 36.70 -4.24 -17.23
C ALA A 53 37.16 -5.60 -17.81
N ASP A 54 38.35 -6.11 -17.46
CA ASP A 54 38.84 -7.41 -17.87
C ASP A 54 38.16 -8.51 -17.07
N LEU A 55 37.86 -8.29 -15.80
CA LEU A 55 37.08 -9.20 -14.98
C LEU A 55 35.65 -9.38 -15.56
N VAL A 56 34.97 -8.28 -15.84
CA VAL A 56 33.61 -8.29 -16.42
C VAL A 56 33.61 -8.98 -17.79
N ARG A 57 34.66 -8.77 -18.61
CA ARG A 57 34.87 -9.46 -19.90
C ARG A 57 35.23 -10.94 -19.71
N GLY A 58 35.99 -11.27 -18.69
CA GLY A 58 36.40 -12.65 -18.38
C GLY A 58 35.27 -13.58 -17.96
N VAL A 59 34.19 -13.01 -17.43
CA VAL A 59 32.95 -13.74 -17.14
C VAL A 59 32.12 -14.00 -18.41
N GLY A 60 32.47 -13.35 -19.52
CA GLY A 60 31.82 -13.52 -20.82
C GLY A 60 32.18 -14.82 -21.51
N ALA A 61 31.79 -14.96 -22.80
CA ALA A 61 31.96 -16.17 -23.58
C ALA A 61 33.45 -16.57 -23.71
N GLY A 62 33.77 -17.82 -23.27
CA GLY A 62 35.12 -18.41 -23.38
C GLY A 62 36.00 -18.22 -22.14
N GLY A 63 35.51 -17.63 -21.05
CA GLY A 63 36.21 -17.56 -19.77
C GLY A 63 36.15 -18.85 -18.97
N ASP A 64 36.95 -18.94 -17.91
CA ASP A 64 37.01 -20.06 -16.98
C ASP A 64 36.09 -19.94 -15.77
N VAL A 65 35.33 -18.82 -15.67
CA VAL A 65 34.36 -18.56 -14.59
C VAL A 65 33.07 -19.33 -14.85
N ALA A 66 32.66 -20.14 -13.88
CA ALA A 66 31.41 -20.92 -13.96
C ALA A 66 30.34 -20.52 -12.92
N VAL A 67 30.73 -19.82 -11.85
CA VAL A 67 29.84 -19.35 -10.82
C VAL A 67 30.20 -17.91 -10.43
N VAL A 68 29.24 -17.04 -10.39
CA VAL A 68 29.33 -15.67 -9.87
C VAL A 68 28.28 -15.50 -8.80
N VAL A 69 28.70 -15.17 -7.58
CA VAL A 69 27.82 -14.89 -6.43
C VAL A 69 28.01 -13.44 -6.05
N VAL A 70 26.99 -12.63 -6.30
CA VAL A 70 27.00 -11.19 -6.04
C VAL A 70 25.67 -10.77 -5.45
N ASN A 71 25.68 -10.34 -4.18
CA ASN A 71 24.55 -9.60 -3.66
C ASN A 71 24.76 -8.13 -4.02
N VAL A 72 23.76 -7.52 -4.61
CA VAL A 72 23.75 -6.08 -4.87
C VAL A 72 23.13 -5.41 -3.63
N PRO A 73 23.90 -4.63 -2.86
CA PRO A 73 23.35 -3.89 -1.73
C PRO A 73 22.36 -2.85 -2.24
N PRO A 74 21.39 -2.42 -1.38
CA PRO A 74 20.59 -1.24 -1.68
C PRO A 74 21.53 -0.07 -1.99
N PRO A 75 21.23 0.78 -2.98
CA PRO A 75 22.10 1.90 -3.32
C PRO A 75 22.16 2.89 -2.15
N GLU A 76 23.36 3.24 -1.70
CA GLU A 76 23.59 4.34 -0.73
C GLU A 76 23.56 5.72 -1.41
N GLY A 77 22.86 5.84 -2.54
CA GLY A 77 22.72 6.99 -3.43
C GLY A 77 22.77 6.59 -4.90
N ALA A 78 22.24 7.43 -5.78
CA ALA A 78 21.98 7.14 -7.19
C ALA A 78 23.16 6.52 -7.98
N LEU A 79 24.38 6.79 -7.57
CA LEU A 79 25.58 6.36 -8.31
C LEU A 79 26.64 5.76 -7.38
N ASP A 80 26.25 4.85 -6.48
CA ASP A 80 27.21 4.07 -5.68
C ASP A 80 28.14 3.24 -6.59
N PRO A 81 29.45 3.50 -6.59
CA PRO A 81 30.39 2.78 -7.47
C PRO A 81 30.45 1.28 -7.21
N ALA A 82 30.28 0.87 -5.94
CA ALA A 82 30.35 -0.54 -5.56
C ALA A 82 29.13 -1.31 -6.06
N GLY A 83 27.94 -0.75 -5.89
CA GLY A 83 26.69 -1.27 -6.42
C GLY A 83 26.70 -1.38 -7.94
N LEU A 84 27.15 -0.32 -8.63
CA LEU A 84 27.27 -0.32 -10.09
C LEU A 84 28.23 -1.41 -10.60
N ALA A 85 29.38 -1.62 -9.93
CA ALA A 85 30.33 -2.65 -10.29
C ALA A 85 29.77 -4.07 -10.07
N ALA A 86 29.08 -4.28 -8.96
CA ALA A 86 28.39 -5.52 -8.63
C ALA A 86 27.32 -5.86 -9.69
N VAL A 87 26.49 -4.87 -10.07
CA VAL A 87 25.49 -5.01 -11.13
C VAL A 87 26.11 -5.32 -12.48
N ALA A 88 27.23 -4.68 -12.84
CA ALA A 88 27.92 -4.93 -14.11
C ALA A 88 28.43 -6.37 -14.18
N LEU A 89 29.04 -6.89 -13.12
CA LEU A 89 29.51 -8.26 -13.02
C LEU A 89 28.34 -9.26 -13.09
N LEU A 90 27.27 -9.04 -12.32
CA LEU A 90 26.08 -9.87 -12.31
C LEU A 90 25.41 -9.91 -13.69
N ARG A 91 25.32 -8.77 -14.38
CA ARG A 91 24.78 -8.65 -15.74
C ARG A 91 25.60 -9.48 -16.75
N SER A 92 26.92 -9.41 -16.65
CA SER A 92 27.80 -10.22 -17.52
C SER A 92 27.61 -11.72 -17.29
N ALA A 93 27.52 -12.15 -16.02
CA ALA A 93 27.28 -13.54 -15.66
C ALA A 93 25.91 -14.03 -16.17
N ALA A 94 24.84 -13.26 -15.92
CA ALA A 94 23.49 -13.60 -16.36
C ALA A 94 23.38 -13.67 -17.90
N ALA A 95 24.02 -12.75 -18.60
CA ALA A 95 24.06 -12.77 -20.07
C ALA A 95 24.74 -14.04 -20.62
N ASN A 96 25.71 -14.59 -19.87
CA ASN A 96 26.42 -15.84 -20.24
C ASN A 96 25.87 -17.08 -19.49
N HIS A 97 24.60 -17.11 -19.17
CA HIS A 97 23.95 -18.17 -18.36
C HIS A 97 24.05 -19.59 -18.93
N LEU A 98 24.40 -19.75 -20.22
CA LEU A 98 24.66 -21.05 -20.78
C LEU A 98 25.91 -21.70 -20.16
N ALA A 99 26.85 -20.89 -19.67
CA ALA A 99 28.10 -21.34 -19.06
C ALA A 99 28.23 -20.97 -17.58
N VAL A 100 27.66 -19.81 -17.14
CA VAL A 100 27.88 -19.22 -15.85
C VAL A 100 26.58 -19.21 -15.01
N ALA A 101 26.68 -19.60 -13.75
CA ALA A 101 25.59 -19.43 -12.76
C ALA A 101 25.71 -18.06 -12.11
N ALA A 102 24.69 -17.19 -12.33
CA ALA A 102 24.61 -15.85 -11.78
C ALA A 102 23.73 -15.83 -10.50
N VAL A 103 24.36 -15.98 -9.35
CA VAL A 103 23.67 -16.08 -8.05
C VAL A 103 23.61 -14.71 -7.40
N SER A 104 22.41 -14.21 -7.11
CA SER A 104 22.18 -12.85 -6.64
C SER A 104 21.61 -12.76 -5.20
N SER A 105 21.24 -13.90 -4.61
CA SER A 105 20.62 -13.94 -3.27
C SER A 105 20.98 -15.22 -2.51
N PRO A 106 21.15 -15.16 -1.16
CA PRO A 106 21.31 -16.34 -0.32
C PRO A 106 20.21 -17.38 -0.47
N THR A 107 18.97 -16.96 -0.75
CA THR A 107 17.82 -17.87 -0.97
C THR A 107 18.02 -18.84 -2.13
N GLN A 108 18.94 -18.54 -3.07
CA GLN A 108 19.26 -19.35 -4.23
C GLN A 108 20.34 -20.41 -3.94
N TYR A 109 21.10 -20.29 -2.83
CA TYR A 109 22.22 -21.17 -2.51
C TYR A 109 21.82 -22.63 -2.41
N ALA A 110 20.64 -22.92 -1.83
CA ALA A 110 20.16 -24.30 -1.70
C ALA A 110 20.00 -25.03 -3.03
N SER A 111 19.60 -24.34 -4.09
CA SER A 111 19.46 -24.91 -5.43
C SER A 111 20.86 -25.17 -6.09
N VAL A 112 21.76 -24.23 -5.90
CA VAL A 112 23.15 -24.32 -6.39
C VAL A 112 23.90 -25.45 -5.67
N LEU A 113 23.80 -25.51 -4.33
CA LEU A 113 24.40 -26.58 -3.51
C LEU A 113 23.89 -27.97 -3.91
N ARG A 114 22.61 -28.12 -4.19
CA ARG A 114 22.02 -29.37 -4.63
C ARG A 114 22.66 -29.87 -5.94
N ASP A 115 22.75 -28.96 -6.91
CA ASP A 115 23.32 -29.30 -8.22
C ASP A 115 24.81 -29.61 -8.12
N ILE A 116 25.60 -28.81 -7.38
CA ILE A 116 27.02 -29.01 -7.17
C ILE A 116 27.31 -30.35 -6.46
N LYS A 117 26.56 -30.68 -5.40
CA LYS A 117 26.69 -31.96 -4.67
C LYS A 117 26.34 -33.17 -5.55
N ARG A 118 25.47 -33.03 -6.54
CA ARG A 118 25.06 -34.10 -7.45
C ARG A 118 26.00 -34.29 -8.64
N ASP A 119 26.32 -33.18 -9.31
CA ASP A 119 26.98 -33.23 -10.65
C ASP A 119 28.30 -32.46 -10.70
N GLN A 120 28.78 -31.89 -9.59
CA GLN A 120 29.95 -30.97 -9.52
C GLN A 120 29.84 -29.77 -10.47
N ALA A 121 28.62 -29.41 -10.86
CA ALA A 121 28.29 -28.32 -11.76
C ALA A 121 26.87 -27.82 -11.47
N VAL A 122 26.55 -26.57 -11.81
CA VAL A 122 25.20 -26.03 -11.75
C VAL A 122 24.42 -26.43 -13.00
N ALA A 123 23.24 -27.01 -12.84
CA ALA A 123 22.41 -27.49 -13.94
C ALA A 123 21.96 -26.36 -14.88
N PRO A 124 21.79 -26.63 -16.19
CA PRO A 124 21.34 -25.60 -17.16
C PRO A 124 20.02 -24.92 -16.77
N GLU A 125 19.05 -25.68 -16.25
CA GLU A 125 17.75 -25.18 -15.81
C GLU A 125 17.90 -24.25 -14.62
N THR A 126 18.77 -24.57 -13.67
CA THR A 126 19.09 -23.72 -12.52
C THR A 126 19.78 -22.45 -13.00
N ARG A 127 20.78 -22.53 -13.89
CA ARG A 127 21.44 -21.33 -14.45
C ARG A 127 20.46 -20.42 -15.18
N HIS A 128 19.51 -20.96 -15.93
CA HIS A 128 18.50 -20.17 -16.63
C HIS A 128 17.61 -19.42 -15.65
N LYS A 129 17.15 -20.08 -14.57
CA LYS A 129 16.35 -19.45 -13.52
C LYS A 129 17.15 -18.35 -12.81
N LEU A 130 18.39 -18.64 -12.39
CA LEU A 130 19.27 -17.68 -11.75
C LEU A 130 19.51 -16.44 -12.63
N ALA A 131 19.66 -16.61 -13.93
CA ALA A 131 19.83 -15.50 -14.86
C ALA A 131 18.56 -14.63 -14.97
N ALA A 132 17.37 -15.25 -14.98
CA ALA A 132 16.12 -14.51 -14.98
C ALA A 132 15.96 -13.66 -13.70
N ASP A 133 16.25 -14.27 -12.54
CA ASP A 133 16.21 -13.58 -11.24
C ASP A 133 17.25 -12.44 -11.18
N ALA A 134 18.47 -12.68 -11.67
CA ALA A 134 19.54 -11.68 -11.74
C ALA A 134 19.15 -10.48 -12.62
N PHE A 135 18.57 -10.71 -13.80
CA PHE A 135 18.08 -9.62 -14.66
C PHE A 135 16.93 -8.84 -14.02
N GLY A 136 16.08 -9.52 -13.26
CA GLY A 136 15.02 -8.85 -12.47
C GLY A 136 15.61 -7.88 -11.44
N LEU A 137 16.60 -8.33 -10.65
CA LEU A 137 17.31 -7.51 -9.65
C LEU A 137 18.05 -6.32 -10.31
N ILE A 138 18.75 -6.58 -11.41
CA ILE A 138 19.46 -5.53 -12.16
C ILE A 138 18.49 -4.47 -12.68
N ALA A 139 17.35 -4.89 -13.21
CA ALA A 139 16.33 -3.95 -13.70
C ALA A 139 15.75 -3.11 -12.55
N ALA A 140 15.55 -3.71 -11.38
CA ALA A 140 15.10 -2.99 -10.18
C ALA A 140 16.13 -1.95 -9.74
N HIS A 141 17.39 -2.32 -9.65
CA HIS A 141 18.48 -1.40 -9.30
C HIS A 141 18.61 -0.22 -10.28
N ASP A 142 18.60 -0.50 -11.60
CA ASP A 142 18.65 0.55 -12.62
C ASP A 142 17.40 1.47 -12.55
N ALA A 143 16.24 0.93 -12.17
CA ALA A 143 15.01 1.68 -11.99
C ALA A 143 15.07 2.62 -10.77
N GLN A 144 15.62 2.17 -9.64
CA GLN A 144 15.81 2.99 -8.44
C GLN A 144 16.76 4.16 -8.73
N ILE A 145 17.89 3.92 -9.41
CA ILE A 145 18.79 4.99 -9.84
C ILE A 145 18.06 6.02 -10.72
N ALA A 146 17.27 5.54 -11.69
CA ALA A 146 16.53 6.41 -12.58
C ALA A 146 15.46 7.23 -11.81
N ALA A 147 14.80 6.63 -10.82
CA ALA A 147 13.82 7.31 -9.97
C ALA A 147 14.48 8.42 -9.14
N GLU A 148 15.61 8.14 -8.47
CA GLU A 148 16.36 9.13 -7.68
C GLU A 148 16.85 10.31 -8.54
N LEU A 149 17.42 10.04 -9.71
CA LEU A 149 17.85 11.10 -10.63
C LEU A 149 16.69 11.96 -11.15
N ASN A 150 15.52 11.37 -11.40
CA ASN A 150 14.32 12.12 -11.76
C ASN A 150 13.83 12.98 -10.58
N GLN A 151 13.87 12.47 -9.36
CA GLN A 151 13.52 13.19 -8.14
C GLN A 151 14.42 14.43 -7.96
N GLN A 152 15.75 14.28 -8.10
CA GLN A 152 16.71 15.40 -8.03
C GLN A 152 16.43 16.52 -9.06
N THR A 153 15.81 16.17 -10.19
CA THR A 153 15.42 17.15 -11.24
C THR A 153 13.97 17.63 -11.10
N GLY A 154 13.23 17.18 -10.10
CA GLY A 154 11.81 17.50 -9.92
C GLY A 154 10.89 16.90 -11.02
N THR A 155 11.34 15.86 -11.73
CA THR A 155 10.59 15.24 -12.82
C THR A 155 9.59 14.23 -12.29
N LEU A 156 8.35 14.66 -12.10
CA LEU A 156 7.27 13.81 -11.57
C LEU A 156 6.78 12.73 -12.55
N PHE A 157 6.67 13.08 -13.85
CA PHE A 157 6.20 12.17 -14.91
C PHE A 157 7.29 12.00 -15.99
N PRO A 158 8.24 11.06 -15.82
CA PRO A 158 9.32 10.85 -16.78
C PRO A 158 8.81 10.26 -18.10
N ALA A 159 9.59 10.41 -19.16
CA ALA A 159 9.25 9.85 -20.48
C ALA A 159 9.11 8.33 -20.49
N ARG A 160 9.76 7.63 -19.57
CA ARG A 160 9.60 6.21 -19.28
C ARG A 160 9.41 6.05 -17.78
N LEU A 161 8.27 5.49 -17.38
CA LEU A 161 7.99 5.13 -16.00
C LEU A 161 8.45 3.69 -15.77
N THR A 162 9.30 3.50 -14.78
CA THR A 162 9.72 2.18 -14.30
C THR A 162 9.26 2.03 -12.87
N LEU A 163 8.50 0.97 -12.59
CA LEU A 163 7.99 0.66 -11.27
C LEU A 163 8.58 -0.67 -10.81
N VAL A 164 9.05 -0.71 -9.57
CA VAL A 164 9.60 -1.91 -8.94
C VAL A 164 8.67 -2.38 -7.86
N PHE A 165 8.29 -3.64 -7.91
CA PHE A 165 7.51 -4.29 -6.87
C PHE A 165 8.09 -5.67 -6.58
N GLU A 166 8.25 -6.00 -5.32
CA GLU A 166 8.69 -7.31 -4.86
C GLU A 166 7.52 -8.21 -4.47
N LYS A 167 7.57 -9.47 -4.90
CA LYS A 167 6.55 -10.45 -4.56
C LYS A 167 6.60 -10.82 -3.09
N LYS A 168 5.54 -10.54 -2.34
CA LYS A 168 5.38 -10.94 -0.94
C LYS A 168 4.70 -12.31 -0.78
N ALA A 169 3.69 -12.61 -1.61
CA ALA A 169 2.94 -13.86 -1.50
C ALA A 169 2.27 -14.28 -2.82
N ASP A 170 2.10 -15.59 -2.99
CA ASP A 170 1.10 -16.14 -3.92
C ASP A 170 -0.26 -16.17 -3.22
N LEU A 171 -1.30 -15.69 -3.90
CA LEU A 171 -2.66 -15.70 -3.38
C LEU A 171 -3.40 -16.92 -3.92
N ARG A 172 -4.34 -17.46 -3.13
CA ARG A 172 -5.13 -18.65 -3.53
C ARG A 172 -5.83 -18.45 -4.88
N TYR A 173 -6.30 -17.24 -5.14
CA TYR A 173 -6.91 -16.77 -6.40
C TYR A 173 -6.93 -15.25 -6.40
N GLY A 174 -7.26 -14.62 -7.52
CA GLY A 174 -7.43 -13.17 -7.61
C GLY A 174 -8.76 -12.71 -7.03
N GLU A 175 -9.38 -11.69 -7.63
CA GLU A 175 -10.68 -11.17 -7.19
C GLU A 175 -11.78 -12.25 -7.28
N ASN A 176 -11.64 -13.16 -8.26
CA ASN A 176 -12.55 -14.28 -8.48
C ASN A 176 -11.79 -15.63 -8.52
N PRO A 177 -12.45 -16.75 -8.18
CA PRO A 177 -11.79 -18.06 -8.06
C PRO A 177 -11.09 -18.56 -9.34
N GLN A 178 -11.50 -18.11 -10.52
CA GLN A 178 -10.90 -18.48 -11.80
C GLN A 178 -9.65 -17.65 -12.15
N GLN A 179 -9.33 -16.62 -11.39
CA GLN A 179 -8.18 -15.74 -11.60
C GLN A 179 -7.01 -16.16 -10.73
N GLN A 180 -5.81 -16.16 -11.28
CA GLN A 180 -4.59 -16.27 -10.47
C GLN A 180 -4.25 -14.92 -9.88
N GLY A 181 -3.72 -14.90 -8.65
CA GLY A 181 -3.34 -13.69 -7.95
C GLY A 181 -2.00 -13.85 -7.23
N ALA A 182 -1.31 -12.74 -7.08
CA ALA A 182 -0.13 -12.62 -6.24
C ALA A 182 -0.11 -11.21 -5.63
N PHE A 183 0.49 -11.09 -4.45
CA PHE A 183 0.69 -9.84 -3.76
C PHE A 183 2.13 -9.37 -3.96
N TYR A 184 2.29 -8.14 -4.39
CA TYR A 184 3.56 -7.46 -4.55
C TYR A 184 3.56 -6.19 -3.71
N ALA A 185 4.70 -5.85 -3.12
CA ALA A 185 4.91 -4.62 -2.36
C ALA A 185 5.99 -3.76 -3.00
N ASP A 186 5.87 -2.47 -2.83
CA ASP A 186 6.94 -1.52 -3.13
C ASP A 186 8.02 -1.67 -2.04
N PRO A 187 9.28 -2.02 -2.40
CA PRO A 187 10.35 -2.20 -1.43
C PRO A 187 10.80 -0.88 -0.77
N ASP A 188 10.60 0.25 -1.45
CA ASP A 188 11.07 1.56 -1.01
C ASP A 188 9.99 2.34 -0.22
N HIS A 189 8.77 1.77 -0.10
CA HIS A 189 7.72 2.37 0.70
C HIS A 189 7.87 2.00 2.17
N HIS A 190 7.98 3.01 3.04
CA HIS A 190 8.07 2.89 4.48
C HIS A 190 6.81 3.45 5.14
N GLY A 191 6.55 3.06 6.40
CA GLY A 191 5.44 3.57 7.18
C GLY A 191 4.24 2.62 7.34
N PRO A 192 3.15 3.11 7.94
CA PRO A 192 2.02 2.29 8.34
C PRO A 192 1.06 1.97 7.17
N VAL A 193 1.47 1.06 6.30
CA VAL A 193 0.68 0.60 5.12
C VAL A 193 0.49 -0.91 5.11
N ILE A 194 -0.50 -1.38 4.37
CA ILE A 194 -0.85 -2.81 4.31
C ILE A 194 0.27 -3.66 3.68
N SER A 195 1.06 -3.11 2.76
CA SER A 195 2.18 -3.84 2.16
C SER A 195 3.32 -4.14 3.15
N GLN A 196 3.41 -3.40 4.25
CA GLN A 196 4.36 -3.58 5.34
C GLN A 196 3.72 -4.21 6.60
N ALA A 197 2.41 -4.48 6.55
CA ALA A 197 1.67 -5.01 7.68
C ALA A 197 2.04 -6.47 7.98
N ARG A 198 1.90 -6.85 9.24
CA ARG A 198 2.10 -8.21 9.75
C ARG A 198 0.76 -8.85 10.07
N GLN A 199 0.48 -10.00 9.48
CA GLN A 199 -0.65 -10.82 9.91
C GLN A 199 -0.29 -11.54 11.22
N ILE A 200 -1.10 -11.31 12.27
CA ILE A 200 -0.90 -11.89 13.60
C ILE A 200 -1.64 -13.21 13.74
N ALA A 201 -2.86 -13.29 13.20
CA ALA A 201 -3.72 -14.46 13.31
C ALA A 201 -4.67 -14.58 12.11
N GLY A 202 -5.33 -15.73 11.99
CA GLY A 202 -6.32 -16.01 10.96
C GLY A 202 -5.79 -16.85 9.80
N LYS A 203 -6.56 -16.94 8.72
CA LYS A 203 -6.20 -17.63 7.48
C LYS A 203 -5.36 -16.74 6.59
N ASP A 204 -4.71 -17.33 5.57
CA ASP A 204 -4.00 -16.55 4.55
C ASP A 204 -4.94 -15.52 3.91
N LEU A 205 -4.50 -14.28 3.88
CA LEU A 205 -5.25 -13.16 3.32
C LEU A 205 -5.57 -13.40 1.83
N SER A 206 -6.82 -13.16 1.46
CA SER A 206 -7.25 -13.21 0.07
C SER A 206 -6.98 -11.89 -0.65
N PHE A 207 -7.09 -11.91 -1.97
CA PHE A 207 -7.02 -10.70 -2.79
C PHE A 207 -8.02 -9.63 -2.32
N ASN A 208 -9.26 -10.03 -2.04
CA ASN A 208 -10.32 -9.13 -1.59
C ASN A 208 -10.08 -8.62 -0.15
N ASN A 209 -9.54 -9.47 0.74
CA ASN A 209 -9.17 -9.02 2.09
C ASN A 209 -8.09 -7.94 2.03
N LEU A 210 -7.05 -8.10 1.19
CA LEU A 210 -5.99 -7.09 1.04
C LEU A 210 -6.53 -5.75 0.52
N LEU A 211 -7.45 -5.76 -0.46
CA LEU A 211 -8.08 -4.54 -0.97
C LEU A 211 -8.92 -3.83 0.10
N ASP A 212 -9.74 -4.58 0.84
CA ASP A 212 -10.62 -4.00 1.85
C ASP A 212 -9.85 -3.62 3.13
N LEU A 213 -8.75 -4.33 3.48
CA LEU A 213 -7.82 -3.94 4.55
C LEU A 213 -7.12 -2.61 4.23
N ASP A 214 -6.60 -2.45 3.01
CA ASP A 214 -5.98 -1.20 2.57
C ASP A 214 -6.97 -0.05 2.65
N GLN A 215 -8.18 -0.25 2.13
CA GLN A 215 -9.24 0.76 2.20
C GLN A 215 -9.62 1.09 3.65
N ALA A 216 -9.73 0.08 4.52
CA ALA A 216 -10.09 0.28 5.93
C ALA A 216 -9.00 1.04 6.68
N TRP A 217 -7.74 0.71 6.43
CA TRP A 217 -6.62 1.43 7.02
C TRP A 217 -6.55 2.88 6.53
N ARG A 218 -6.60 3.11 5.21
CA ARG A 218 -6.59 4.47 4.62
C ARG A 218 -7.70 5.35 5.16
N ILE A 219 -8.91 4.82 5.36
CA ILE A 219 -10.01 5.57 5.97
C ILE A 219 -9.72 5.86 7.43
N ALA A 220 -9.36 4.86 8.23
CA ALA A 220 -9.19 5.05 9.67
C ALA A 220 -8.01 5.99 9.98
N SER A 221 -6.88 5.85 9.28
CA SER A 221 -5.67 6.65 9.49
C SER A 221 -5.79 8.12 9.08
N ASP A 222 -6.76 8.46 8.23
CA ASP A 222 -7.03 9.83 7.81
C ASP A 222 -7.57 10.73 8.94
N PHE A 223 -7.98 10.17 10.06
CA PHE A 223 -8.54 10.89 11.20
C PHE A 223 -7.57 10.95 12.39
N LYS A 224 -7.48 12.13 13.02
CA LYS A 224 -6.62 12.35 14.20
C LYS A 224 -7.23 11.82 15.50
N THR A 225 -8.56 11.83 15.63
CA THR A 225 -9.31 11.27 16.76
C THR A 225 -9.39 9.74 16.64
N PRO A 226 -9.56 8.98 17.76
CA PRO A 226 -9.82 7.55 17.66
C PRO A 226 -10.98 7.26 16.71
N THR A 227 -10.73 6.46 15.69
CA THR A 227 -11.65 6.24 14.57
C THR A 227 -11.74 4.76 14.26
N VAL A 228 -12.97 4.31 14.02
CA VAL A 228 -13.25 2.98 13.48
C VAL A 228 -14.06 3.11 12.21
N THR A 229 -13.66 2.36 11.20
CA THR A 229 -14.43 2.13 9.98
C THR A 229 -14.71 0.66 9.77
N ILE A 230 -15.82 0.36 9.09
CA ILE A 230 -16.14 -1.00 8.61
C ILE A 230 -16.27 -0.90 7.10
N VAL A 231 -15.41 -1.61 6.38
CA VAL A 231 -15.34 -1.57 4.92
C VAL A 231 -15.89 -2.86 4.34
N LYS A 232 -16.62 -2.75 3.25
CA LYS A 232 -17.05 -3.89 2.45
C LYS A 232 -17.09 -3.52 0.97
N HIS A 233 -16.41 -4.33 0.15
CA HIS A 233 -16.31 -4.10 -1.30
C HIS A 233 -15.80 -2.70 -1.65
N GLY A 234 -14.75 -2.26 -0.96
CA GLY A 234 -14.06 -0.99 -1.19
C GLY A 234 -14.84 0.26 -0.77
N ASN A 235 -15.93 0.13 -0.01
CA ASN A 235 -16.70 1.27 0.52
C ASN A 235 -16.91 1.16 2.02
N PRO A 236 -16.88 2.29 2.77
CA PRO A 236 -17.21 2.28 4.18
C PRO A 236 -18.71 2.03 4.37
N THR A 237 -19.07 0.96 5.05
CA THR A 237 -20.46 0.71 5.50
C THR A 237 -20.75 1.41 6.81
N GLY A 238 -19.71 1.72 7.58
CA GLY A 238 -19.75 2.45 8.82
C GLY A 238 -18.46 3.20 9.07
N LEU A 239 -18.55 4.37 9.70
CA LEU A 239 -17.42 5.21 10.08
C LEU A 239 -17.82 6.07 11.27
N ALA A 240 -17.02 6.06 12.33
CA ALA A 240 -17.19 6.92 13.47
C ALA A 240 -15.85 7.35 14.07
N SER A 241 -15.78 8.59 14.52
CA SER A 241 -14.59 9.22 15.09
C SER A 241 -14.93 9.88 16.41
N VAL A 242 -14.71 9.17 17.54
CA VAL A 242 -15.03 9.63 18.90
C VAL A 242 -13.90 9.23 19.87
N VAL A 243 -13.92 9.77 21.08
CA VAL A 243 -12.81 9.63 22.04
C VAL A 243 -12.56 8.18 22.48
N ASP A 244 -13.61 7.37 22.60
CA ASP A 244 -13.53 5.96 23.02
C ASP A 244 -13.61 5.05 21.80
N LEU A 245 -12.64 4.14 21.63
CA LEU A 245 -12.53 3.30 20.45
C LEU A 245 -13.63 2.23 20.39
N ALA A 246 -14.04 1.68 21.53
CA ALA A 246 -15.13 0.71 21.60
C ALA A 246 -16.47 1.37 21.24
N GLU A 247 -16.66 2.61 21.65
CA GLU A 247 -17.85 3.40 21.25
C GLU A 247 -17.77 3.76 19.77
N ALA A 248 -16.60 4.14 19.22
CA ALA A 248 -16.40 4.37 17.80
C ALA A 248 -16.82 3.13 16.98
N PHE A 249 -16.45 1.94 17.42
CA PHE A 249 -16.87 0.70 16.76
C PHE A 249 -18.40 0.52 16.78
N ARG A 250 -19.05 0.69 17.94
CA ARG A 250 -20.52 0.54 18.05
C ARG A 250 -21.25 1.53 17.13
N LEU A 251 -20.83 2.78 17.14
CA LEU A 251 -21.42 3.83 16.30
C LEU A 251 -21.18 3.59 14.81
N ALA A 252 -19.98 3.12 14.43
CA ALA A 252 -19.68 2.72 13.05
C ALA A 252 -20.58 1.56 12.60
N LEU A 253 -20.78 0.56 13.46
CA LEU A 253 -21.66 -0.58 13.16
C LEU A 253 -23.13 -0.15 12.98
N GLU A 254 -23.61 0.83 13.75
CA GLU A 254 -24.96 1.38 13.62
C GLU A 254 -25.17 2.12 12.29
N GLY A 255 -24.12 2.54 11.60
CA GLY A 255 -24.20 3.20 10.31
C GLY A 255 -24.98 2.38 9.27
N ASP A 256 -24.62 1.11 9.10
CA ASP A 256 -25.35 0.10 8.29
C ASP A 256 -25.01 -1.31 8.81
N SER A 257 -25.65 -1.73 9.88
CA SER A 257 -25.36 -3.03 10.52
C SER A 257 -25.61 -4.25 9.63
N VAL A 258 -26.47 -4.12 8.64
CA VAL A 258 -26.75 -5.19 7.67
C VAL A 258 -25.60 -5.34 6.68
N ALA A 259 -25.14 -4.24 6.11
CA ALA A 259 -24.01 -4.26 5.16
C ALA A 259 -22.67 -4.57 5.86
N ALA A 260 -22.52 -4.21 7.13
CA ALA A 260 -21.32 -4.46 7.93
C ALA A 260 -21.02 -5.94 8.18
N TYR A 261 -22.03 -6.82 8.07
CA TYR A 261 -21.85 -8.27 8.21
C TYR A 261 -20.85 -8.82 7.18
N GLY A 262 -19.77 -9.46 7.66
CA GLY A 262 -18.67 -9.94 6.82
C GLY A 262 -17.79 -8.82 6.25
N GLY A 263 -17.82 -7.63 6.85
CA GLY A 263 -16.93 -6.52 6.51
C GLY A 263 -15.56 -6.62 7.18
N ILE A 264 -14.69 -5.69 6.84
CA ILE A 264 -13.34 -5.55 7.39
C ILE A 264 -13.28 -4.30 8.24
N ILE A 265 -12.72 -4.42 9.44
CA ILE A 265 -12.62 -3.34 10.42
C ILE A 265 -11.27 -2.65 10.28
N GLY A 266 -11.26 -1.31 10.23
CA GLY A 266 -10.06 -0.49 10.37
C GLY A 266 -10.15 0.36 11.63
N ALA A 267 -9.08 0.37 12.43
CA ALA A 267 -8.96 1.21 13.62
C ALA A 267 -7.62 1.95 13.61
N ASN A 268 -7.60 3.24 13.96
CA ASN A 268 -6.38 4.04 13.96
C ASN A 268 -5.71 4.15 15.34
N ARG A 269 -6.10 3.30 16.27
CA ARG A 269 -5.50 3.19 17.62
C ARG A 269 -5.35 1.72 18.00
N THR A 270 -4.47 1.46 18.96
CA THR A 270 -4.34 0.14 19.56
C THR A 270 -5.68 -0.37 20.05
N VAL A 271 -6.06 -1.57 19.61
CA VAL A 271 -7.30 -2.24 20.01
C VAL A 271 -7.13 -2.81 21.40
N ASP A 272 -7.95 -2.36 22.35
CA ASP A 272 -7.99 -2.81 23.72
C ASP A 272 -9.06 -3.86 24.00
N GLU A 273 -9.12 -4.38 25.22
CA GLU A 273 -10.10 -5.38 25.64
C GLU A 273 -11.55 -4.91 25.45
N PRO A 274 -11.97 -3.68 25.86
CA PRO A 274 -13.33 -3.20 25.62
C PRO A 274 -13.73 -3.17 24.16
N THR A 275 -12.81 -2.74 23.29
CA THR A 275 -13.03 -2.72 21.84
C THR A 275 -13.16 -4.13 21.28
N ALA A 276 -12.27 -5.06 21.67
CA ALA A 276 -12.32 -6.45 21.26
C ALA A 276 -13.65 -7.14 21.68
N ARG A 277 -14.12 -6.88 22.91
CA ARG A 277 -15.43 -7.39 23.39
C ARG A 277 -16.62 -6.81 22.62
N ALA A 278 -16.52 -5.57 22.13
CA ALA A 278 -17.55 -4.98 21.29
C ALA A 278 -17.59 -5.64 19.89
N ILE A 279 -16.43 -6.03 19.36
CA ILE A 279 -16.29 -6.68 18.04
C ILE A 279 -16.68 -8.17 18.09
N GLU A 280 -16.41 -8.85 19.21
CA GLU A 280 -16.56 -10.31 19.36
C GLU A 280 -17.91 -10.87 18.88
N PRO A 281 -19.07 -10.28 19.24
CA PRO A 281 -20.37 -10.87 18.88
C PRO A 281 -20.69 -10.80 17.39
N GLY A 282 -20.05 -9.89 16.64
CA GLY A 282 -20.30 -9.68 15.21
C GLY A 282 -19.55 -10.69 14.33
N PHE A 283 -20.01 -10.84 13.09
CA PHE A 283 -19.28 -11.59 12.06
C PHE A 283 -18.55 -10.58 11.14
N PHE A 284 -17.24 -10.57 11.24
CA PHE A 284 -16.32 -9.78 10.41
C PHE A 284 -15.23 -10.73 9.89
N GLU A 285 -14.64 -10.42 8.74
CA GLU A 285 -13.57 -11.24 8.17
C GLU A 285 -12.20 -10.88 8.72
N ALA A 286 -11.91 -9.58 8.86
CA ALA A 286 -10.59 -9.13 9.31
C ALA A 286 -10.67 -7.81 10.10
N ILE A 287 -9.56 -7.51 10.78
CA ILE A 287 -9.29 -6.21 11.41
C ILE A 287 -7.87 -5.76 11.13
N VAL A 288 -7.69 -4.46 10.88
CA VAL A 288 -6.39 -3.80 10.81
C VAL A 288 -6.30 -2.67 11.83
N ALA A 289 -5.18 -2.64 12.57
CA ALA A 289 -4.89 -1.59 13.56
C ALA A 289 -3.36 -1.44 13.76
N PRO A 290 -2.89 -0.34 14.38
CA PRO A 290 -1.46 -0.15 14.70
C PRO A 290 -0.96 -1.02 15.85
N GLY A 291 -1.85 -1.75 16.56
CA GLY A 291 -1.50 -2.64 17.64
C GLY A 291 -2.71 -3.22 18.35
N TYR A 292 -2.45 -4.19 19.23
CA TYR A 292 -3.48 -4.90 19.99
C TYR A 292 -2.95 -5.18 21.39
N THR A 293 -3.79 -5.02 22.43
CA THR A 293 -3.40 -5.49 23.77
C THR A 293 -3.44 -7.02 23.84
N PRO A 294 -2.69 -7.67 24.74
CA PRO A 294 -2.74 -9.13 24.90
C PRO A 294 -4.15 -9.67 25.15
N GLU A 295 -4.97 -8.94 25.91
CA GLU A 295 -6.35 -9.29 26.21
C GLU A 295 -7.23 -9.20 24.94
N ALA A 296 -7.03 -8.18 24.11
CA ALA A 296 -7.71 -8.04 22.82
C ALA A 296 -7.36 -9.19 21.87
N LEU A 297 -6.06 -9.54 21.78
CA LEU A 297 -5.60 -10.68 20.98
C LEU A 297 -6.19 -12.01 21.46
N ALA A 298 -6.32 -12.21 22.76
CA ALA A 298 -6.91 -13.43 23.34
C ALA A 298 -8.41 -13.56 22.93
N ILE A 299 -9.15 -12.45 22.92
CA ILE A 299 -10.57 -12.42 22.54
C ILE A 299 -10.73 -12.60 21.04
N LEU A 300 -10.06 -11.79 20.24
CA LEU A 300 -10.22 -11.77 18.77
C LEU A 300 -9.62 -13.01 18.12
N GLY A 301 -8.48 -13.51 18.63
CA GLY A 301 -7.81 -14.71 18.15
C GLY A 301 -8.58 -16.01 18.44
N ALA A 302 -9.55 -15.98 19.36
CA ALA A 302 -10.44 -17.10 19.61
C ALA A 302 -11.57 -17.26 18.55
N LYS A 303 -11.76 -16.23 17.69
CA LYS A 303 -12.76 -16.26 16.61
C LYS A 303 -12.22 -17.08 15.43
N ASP A 304 -12.95 -18.14 15.04
CA ASP A 304 -12.54 -18.98 13.92
C ASP A 304 -12.48 -18.21 12.61
N GLY A 305 -11.31 -18.23 11.98
CA GLY A 305 -11.07 -17.63 10.68
C GLY A 305 -11.04 -16.10 10.64
N PHE A 306 -11.02 -15.43 11.80
CA PHE A 306 -10.88 -13.97 11.88
C PHE A 306 -9.42 -13.56 11.69
N GLU A 307 -9.16 -12.71 10.73
CA GLU A 307 -7.83 -12.28 10.34
C GLU A 307 -7.43 -11.01 11.11
N ILE A 308 -6.31 -11.06 11.82
CA ILE A 308 -5.79 -9.93 12.61
C ILE A 308 -4.52 -9.43 11.95
N VAL A 309 -4.53 -8.16 11.54
CA VAL A 309 -3.44 -7.51 10.80
C VAL A 309 -2.97 -6.28 11.57
N GLU A 310 -1.67 -6.22 11.82
CA GLU A 310 -1.01 -5.10 12.47
C GLU A 310 -0.17 -4.33 11.45
N VAL A 311 -0.43 -3.04 11.32
CA VAL A 311 0.43 -2.14 10.55
C VAL A 311 1.60 -1.69 11.41
N PRO A 312 2.82 -1.45 10.85
CA PRO A 312 3.93 -0.94 11.61
C PRO A 312 3.59 0.43 12.21
N PRO A 313 4.23 0.82 13.33
CA PRO A 313 4.13 2.18 13.82
C PRO A 313 4.67 3.16 12.77
N ASP A 314 4.17 4.38 12.81
CA ASP A 314 4.79 5.50 12.11
C ASP A 314 6.10 5.82 12.85
N ASP A 315 7.22 5.49 12.25
CA ASP A 315 8.57 5.72 12.80
C ASP A 315 9.07 7.15 12.54
N GLY A 316 8.28 7.95 11.83
CA GLY A 316 8.60 9.34 11.50
C GLY A 316 9.75 9.46 10.50
N GLU A 317 10.22 8.36 9.91
CA GLU A 317 11.03 8.42 8.72
C GLU A 317 10.14 8.99 7.61
N GLU A 318 10.43 10.21 7.19
CA GLU A 318 9.77 10.81 6.03
C GLU A 318 9.94 9.83 4.86
N ASP A 319 8.83 9.39 4.28
CA ASP A 319 8.89 8.68 3.01
C ASP A 319 9.86 9.44 2.12
N SER A 320 10.95 8.81 1.72
CA SER A 320 11.98 9.42 0.88
C SER A 320 11.41 9.99 -0.43
N ASN A 321 10.16 9.71 -0.70
CA ASN A 321 9.33 10.29 -1.73
C ASN A 321 8.58 11.54 -1.23
N GLU A 322 9.30 12.66 -1.02
CA GLU A 322 8.68 13.99 -0.84
C GLU A 322 7.69 14.38 -1.97
N GLN A 323 7.62 13.61 -3.05
CA GLN A 323 6.74 13.84 -4.20
C GLN A 323 5.31 13.27 -4.04
N GLY A 324 4.96 12.74 -2.86
CA GLY A 324 3.65 12.15 -2.59
C GLY A 324 3.47 10.78 -3.27
N SER A 325 2.71 9.93 -2.62
CA SER A 325 2.31 8.63 -3.16
C SER A 325 1.59 8.80 -4.50
N MET A 326 1.85 7.88 -5.44
CA MET A 326 1.21 7.88 -6.76
C MET A 326 0.04 6.91 -6.79
N ASP A 327 -1.12 7.38 -7.24
CA ASP A 327 -2.26 6.53 -7.56
C ASP A 327 -2.13 5.99 -9.00
N LEU A 328 -2.19 4.68 -9.14
CA LEU A 328 -1.98 3.95 -10.38
C LEU A 328 -3.26 3.26 -10.82
N LYS A 329 -3.78 3.59 -12.00
CA LYS A 329 -4.98 2.94 -12.55
C LYS A 329 -4.68 2.27 -13.88
N ARG A 330 -4.79 0.96 -13.91
CA ARG A 330 -4.59 0.19 -15.13
C ARG A 330 -5.77 0.39 -16.10
N ILE A 331 -5.43 0.69 -17.35
CA ILE A 331 -6.37 0.71 -18.48
C ILE A 331 -5.95 -0.30 -19.54
N GLY A 332 -6.81 -0.57 -20.51
CA GLY A 332 -6.45 -1.48 -21.61
C GLY A 332 -5.21 -0.98 -22.36
N GLY A 333 -4.11 -1.73 -22.27
CA GLY A 333 -2.85 -1.42 -22.93
C GLY A 333 -2.02 -0.28 -22.30
N GLY A 334 -2.39 0.23 -21.12
CA GLY A 334 -1.67 1.35 -20.51
C GLY A 334 -1.91 1.51 -19.00
N LEU A 335 -1.37 2.60 -18.47
CA LEU A 335 -1.47 3.01 -17.09
C LEU A 335 -1.77 4.52 -17.01
N LEU A 336 -2.75 4.90 -16.20
CA LEU A 336 -2.95 6.27 -15.76
C LEU A 336 -2.23 6.45 -14.43
N VAL A 337 -1.50 7.54 -14.29
CA VAL A 337 -0.73 7.87 -13.09
C VAL A 337 -1.12 9.29 -12.66
N GLN A 338 -1.38 9.48 -11.38
CA GLN A 338 -1.66 10.77 -10.77
C GLN A 338 -1.06 10.81 -9.37
N THR A 339 -0.93 11.99 -8.77
CA THR A 339 -0.63 12.11 -7.35
C THR A 339 -1.84 11.72 -6.52
N ASP A 340 -1.62 11.17 -5.33
CA ASP A 340 -2.69 10.88 -4.39
C ASP A 340 -3.46 12.16 -4.01
N ASP A 341 -4.75 12.00 -3.75
CA ASP A 341 -5.64 13.04 -3.23
C ASP A 341 -5.46 13.18 -1.70
N SER A 342 -4.27 13.65 -1.30
CA SER A 342 -3.81 13.73 0.10
C SER A 342 -3.87 15.13 0.71
N ILE A 343 -4.44 16.11 0.00
CA ILE A 343 -4.43 17.52 0.42
C ILE A 343 -5.31 17.69 1.67
N GLU A 344 -4.71 18.17 2.78
CA GLU A 344 -5.46 18.61 3.96
C GLU A 344 -6.27 19.87 3.62
N GLU A 345 -7.50 19.93 4.13
CA GLU A 345 -8.34 21.11 3.97
C GLU A 345 -7.83 22.25 4.85
N ASP A 346 -7.55 23.38 4.22
CA ASP A 346 -7.34 24.62 4.95
C ASP A 346 -8.71 25.23 5.29
N ARG A 347 -8.97 25.40 6.59
CA ARG A 347 -10.22 26.02 7.07
C ARG A 347 -10.41 27.44 6.55
N ASP A 348 -9.33 28.13 6.28
CA ASP A 348 -9.34 29.52 5.78
C ASP A 348 -9.75 29.59 4.29
N GLU A 349 -9.65 28.47 3.55
CA GLU A 349 -10.14 28.36 2.17
C GLU A 349 -11.64 28.06 2.06
N LEU A 350 -12.30 27.68 3.16
CA LEU A 350 -13.72 27.37 3.16
C LEU A 350 -14.59 28.63 3.02
N GLN A 351 -15.54 28.56 2.10
CA GLN A 351 -16.45 29.69 1.83
C GLN A 351 -17.88 29.34 2.22
N VAL A 352 -18.43 30.05 3.21
CA VAL A 352 -19.87 29.98 3.49
C VAL A 352 -20.59 30.82 2.46
N VAL A 353 -21.44 30.18 1.64
CA VAL A 353 -22.09 30.84 0.47
C VAL A 353 -23.58 31.14 0.70
N THR A 354 -24.17 30.64 1.78
CA THR A 354 -25.57 30.86 2.18
C THR A 354 -25.71 31.98 3.20
N GLN A 355 -26.94 32.52 3.34
CA GLN A 355 -27.27 33.51 4.35
C GLN A 355 -27.09 32.98 5.78
N ARG A 356 -27.45 31.70 6.01
CA ARG A 356 -27.22 31.02 7.27
C ARG A 356 -25.80 30.45 7.30
N HIS A 357 -25.05 30.79 8.33
CA HIS A 357 -23.77 30.18 8.61
C HIS A 357 -23.96 28.84 9.37
N PRO A 358 -23.06 27.83 9.16
CA PRO A 358 -23.12 26.63 9.98
C PRO A 358 -22.78 26.96 11.44
N THR A 359 -23.41 26.25 12.36
CA THR A 359 -22.95 26.24 13.75
C THR A 359 -21.61 25.57 13.90
N LEU A 360 -20.96 25.70 15.05
CA LEU A 360 -19.67 25.03 15.29
C LEU A 360 -19.79 23.50 15.22
N GLU A 361 -20.90 22.94 15.73
CA GLU A 361 -21.19 21.50 15.62
C GLU A 361 -21.37 21.07 14.16
N GLU A 362 -22.17 21.81 13.39
CA GLU A 362 -22.35 21.54 11.97
C GLU A 362 -21.03 21.64 11.20
N LEU A 363 -20.20 22.62 11.49
CA LEU A 363 -18.92 22.79 10.79
C LEU A 363 -17.97 21.64 11.09
N THR A 364 -17.90 21.16 12.33
CA THR A 364 -17.06 20.00 12.67
C THR A 364 -17.58 18.71 12.02
N ASP A 365 -18.90 18.52 11.97
CA ASP A 365 -19.54 17.41 11.27
C ASP A 365 -19.36 17.51 9.73
N LEU A 366 -19.42 18.72 9.15
CA LEU A 366 -19.14 18.93 7.72
C LEU A 366 -17.72 18.57 7.35
N LEU A 367 -16.74 18.93 8.16
CA LEU A 367 -15.33 18.57 7.93
C LEU A 367 -15.10 17.06 8.07
N PHE A 368 -15.75 16.43 9.04
CA PHE A 368 -15.74 14.97 9.16
C PHE A 368 -16.38 14.31 7.93
N ALA A 369 -17.54 14.79 7.49
CA ALA A 369 -18.25 14.29 6.32
C ALA A 369 -17.42 14.48 5.03
N TRP A 370 -16.70 15.61 4.93
CA TRP A 370 -15.84 15.93 3.79
C TRP A 370 -14.68 14.96 3.68
N ARG A 371 -13.99 14.65 4.78
CA ARG A 371 -12.98 13.60 4.81
C ARG A 371 -13.56 12.22 4.47
N ALA A 372 -14.73 11.90 5.03
CA ALA A 372 -15.39 10.63 4.76
C ALA A 372 -15.75 10.44 3.27
N VAL A 373 -16.28 11.50 2.61
CA VAL A 373 -16.74 11.40 1.22
C VAL A 373 -15.58 11.17 0.22
N ARG A 374 -14.37 11.63 0.54
CA ARG A 374 -13.15 11.41 -0.25
C ARG A 374 -12.84 9.92 -0.45
N HIS A 375 -13.22 9.09 0.51
CA HIS A 375 -13.00 7.64 0.48
C HIS A 375 -14.11 6.85 -0.20
N VAL A 376 -15.16 7.51 -0.68
CA VAL A 376 -16.34 6.88 -1.29
C VAL A 376 -16.29 6.99 -2.81
N ARG A 377 -16.67 5.93 -3.53
CA ARG A 377 -16.68 5.93 -5.00
C ARG A 377 -17.70 6.90 -5.57
N SER A 378 -17.29 7.68 -6.57
CA SER A 378 -18.11 8.71 -7.24
C SER A 378 -19.26 8.11 -8.08
N ASN A 379 -20.42 8.82 -8.23
CA ASN A 379 -20.77 10.00 -7.44
C ASN A 379 -21.03 9.61 -6.00
N ALA A 380 -20.42 10.32 -5.06
CA ALA A 380 -20.48 10.04 -3.64
C ALA A 380 -21.24 11.12 -2.86
N VAL A 381 -22.09 10.68 -1.93
CA VAL A 381 -22.74 11.52 -0.94
C VAL A 381 -22.70 10.82 0.41
N VAL A 382 -22.31 11.54 1.45
CA VAL A 382 -22.23 11.03 2.83
C VAL A 382 -23.07 11.92 3.73
N LEU A 383 -23.85 11.32 4.60
CA LEU A 383 -24.59 11.98 5.69
C LEU A 383 -23.92 11.66 7.01
N THR A 384 -23.66 12.68 7.81
CA THR A 384 -23.01 12.53 9.11
C THR A 384 -23.73 13.29 10.20
N LYS A 385 -23.59 12.82 11.42
CA LYS A 385 -24.10 13.45 12.63
C LYS A 385 -23.23 13.07 13.82
N ARG A 386 -22.68 14.06 14.53
CA ARG A 386 -21.80 13.86 15.68
C ARG A 386 -20.59 12.97 15.37
N HIS A 387 -19.93 13.24 14.24
CA HIS A 387 -18.80 12.48 13.74
C HIS A 387 -19.08 10.98 13.50
N VAL A 388 -20.33 10.66 13.16
CA VAL A 388 -20.77 9.31 12.77
C VAL A 388 -21.39 9.37 11.38
N MET A 389 -20.94 8.52 10.48
CA MET A 389 -21.56 8.32 9.17
C MET A 389 -22.87 7.55 9.35
N ILE A 390 -23.99 8.20 9.08
CA ILE A 390 -25.32 7.64 9.24
C ILE A 390 -25.97 7.20 7.93
N GLY A 391 -25.39 7.57 6.81
CA GLY A 391 -25.86 7.19 5.48
C GLY A 391 -24.86 7.53 4.41
N MET A 392 -24.81 6.70 3.37
CA MET A 392 -23.90 6.85 2.24
C MET A 392 -24.58 6.41 0.95
N GLY A 393 -24.35 7.18 -0.12
CA GLY A 393 -24.64 6.80 -1.50
C GLY A 393 -23.34 6.82 -2.30
N ALA A 394 -22.97 5.69 -2.89
CA ALA A 394 -21.69 5.50 -3.59
C ALA A 394 -21.89 4.98 -5.01
N GLY A 395 -20.99 5.36 -5.93
CA GLY A 395 -20.85 4.74 -7.24
C GLY A 395 -22.04 4.95 -8.19
N GLN A 396 -22.83 6.00 -7.98
CA GLN A 396 -24.02 6.24 -8.80
C GLN A 396 -23.72 7.15 -10.01
N PRO A 397 -24.24 6.83 -11.21
CA PRO A 397 -24.13 7.73 -12.37
C PRO A 397 -24.82 9.09 -12.14
N SER A 398 -25.82 9.15 -11.28
CA SER A 398 -26.57 10.35 -10.93
C SER A 398 -26.38 10.73 -9.47
N ARG A 399 -25.97 11.97 -9.21
CA ARG A 399 -25.73 12.46 -7.85
C ARG A 399 -27.00 12.51 -7.01
N VAL A 400 -28.15 12.85 -7.60
CA VAL A 400 -29.42 12.83 -6.88
C VAL A 400 -29.75 11.43 -6.37
N VAL A 401 -29.45 10.38 -7.11
CA VAL A 401 -29.63 8.99 -6.67
C VAL A 401 -28.71 8.68 -5.48
N SER A 402 -27.48 9.20 -5.47
CA SER A 402 -26.58 9.06 -4.30
C SER A 402 -27.18 9.72 -3.05
N VAL A 403 -27.80 10.91 -3.20
CA VAL A 403 -28.52 11.57 -2.10
C VAL A 403 -29.68 10.70 -1.60
N GLU A 404 -30.52 10.18 -2.51
CA GLU A 404 -31.65 9.31 -2.14
C GLU A 404 -31.21 8.04 -1.40
N ILE A 405 -30.13 7.41 -1.86
CA ILE A 405 -29.57 6.22 -1.20
C ILE A 405 -29.04 6.57 0.18
N ALA A 406 -28.27 7.66 0.31
CA ALA A 406 -27.73 8.11 1.59
C ALA A 406 -28.84 8.39 2.60
N LEU A 407 -29.88 9.13 2.18
CA LEU A 407 -31.05 9.43 3.02
C LEU A 407 -31.84 8.18 3.41
N ARG A 408 -32.06 7.25 2.48
CA ARG A 408 -32.71 5.97 2.76
C ARG A 408 -31.93 5.14 3.80
N LYS A 409 -30.60 5.14 3.73
CA LYS A 409 -29.74 4.48 4.72
C LYS A 409 -29.77 5.18 6.07
N ALA A 410 -29.76 6.50 6.09
CA ALA A 410 -29.89 7.27 7.32
C ALA A 410 -31.26 7.06 8.00
N GLY A 411 -32.33 6.96 7.22
CA GLY A 411 -33.70 6.76 7.73
C GLY A 411 -34.11 7.85 8.74
N GLU A 412 -34.61 7.45 9.90
CA GLU A 412 -35.03 8.35 10.97
C GLU A 412 -33.88 9.16 11.60
N ARG A 413 -32.62 8.84 11.31
CA ARG A 413 -31.42 9.58 11.78
C ARG A 413 -31.13 10.82 10.95
N ALA A 414 -31.69 10.93 9.71
CA ALA A 414 -31.41 12.01 8.77
C ALA A 414 -31.71 13.44 9.30
N PRO A 415 -32.77 13.69 10.07
CA PRO A 415 -33.02 15.04 10.61
C PRO A 415 -31.84 15.51 11.48
N LEU A 416 -31.49 16.80 11.31
CA LEU A 416 -30.37 17.46 11.99
C LEU A 416 -28.98 16.84 11.66
N SER A 417 -28.85 16.17 10.53
CA SER A 417 -27.55 15.74 9.98
C SER A 417 -26.98 16.78 9.03
N VAL A 418 -25.73 16.59 8.68
CA VAL A 418 -25.05 17.33 7.61
C VAL A 418 -24.72 16.41 6.44
N MET A 419 -24.50 16.98 5.25
CA MET A 419 -24.26 16.26 4.01
C MET A 419 -22.97 16.73 3.34
N ALA A 420 -22.12 15.79 2.92
CA ALA A 420 -21.00 16.06 2.03
C ALA A 420 -21.24 15.43 0.65
N SER A 421 -20.78 16.12 -0.39
CA SER A 421 -20.79 15.62 -1.76
C SER A 421 -19.41 15.78 -2.39
N ASP A 422 -18.89 14.71 -2.99
CA ASP A 422 -17.54 14.65 -3.60
C ASP A 422 -17.31 15.62 -4.77
N ALA A 423 -18.40 16.16 -5.34
CA ALA A 423 -18.39 17.20 -6.38
C ALA A 423 -19.64 18.10 -6.26
N TYR A 424 -19.70 19.15 -7.09
CA TYR A 424 -20.81 20.09 -7.10
C TYR A 424 -22.14 19.45 -7.53
N PHE A 425 -23.24 20.05 -7.10
CA PHE A 425 -24.59 19.71 -7.53
C PHE A 425 -24.89 20.38 -8.87
N PRO A 426 -25.06 19.62 -9.97
CA PRO A 426 -25.40 20.21 -11.27
C PRO A 426 -26.82 20.77 -11.35
N PHE A 427 -27.70 20.30 -10.43
CA PHE A 427 -29.08 20.71 -10.26
C PHE A 427 -29.43 20.76 -8.77
N PRO A 428 -30.38 21.60 -8.34
CA PRO A 428 -30.72 21.76 -6.94
C PRO A 428 -31.62 20.66 -6.35
N ASP A 429 -32.05 19.68 -7.15
CA ASP A 429 -32.96 18.60 -6.76
C ASP A 429 -32.42 17.76 -5.59
N GLY A 430 -31.13 17.40 -5.60
CA GLY A 430 -30.49 16.70 -4.51
C GLY A 430 -30.52 17.49 -3.21
N ILE A 431 -30.31 18.81 -3.26
CA ILE A 431 -30.36 19.72 -2.12
C ILE A 431 -31.80 19.83 -1.60
N GLN A 432 -32.77 19.93 -2.50
CA GLN A 432 -34.18 19.97 -2.15
C GLN A 432 -34.64 18.71 -1.38
N ILE A 433 -34.22 17.53 -1.86
CA ILE A 433 -34.53 16.25 -1.21
C ILE A 433 -33.86 16.16 0.16
N ALA A 434 -32.59 16.57 0.27
CA ALA A 434 -31.88 16.62 1.56
C ALA A 434 -32.56 17.55 2.57
N ALA A 435 -32.98 18.74 2.13
CA ALA A 435 -33.72 19.70 2.95
C ALA A 435 -35.02 19.12 3.49
N GLN A 436 -35.81 18.46 2.63
CA GLN A 436 -37.08 17.80 3.01
C GLN A 436 -36.88 16.69 4.03
N ALA A 437 -35.71 16.02 4.01
CA ALA A 437 -35.31 14.99 4.98
C ALA A 437 -34.74 15.58 6.29
N GLY A 438 -34.64 16.92 6.41
CA GLY A 438 -34.18 17.62 7.61
C GLY A 438 -32.64 17.72 7.74
N VAL A 439 -31.89 17.57 6.64
CA VAL A 439 -30.45 17.91 6.59
C VAL A 439 -30.31 19.42 6.78
N THR A 440 -29.40 19.85 7.64
CA THR A 440 -29.27 21.25 8.02
C THR A 440 -28.11 22.00 7.40
N ALA A 441 -27.06 21.28 6.96
CA ALA A 441 -25.90 21.89 6.33
C ALA A 441 -25.30 20.99 5.25
N ILE A 442 -24.64 21.61 4.26
CA ILE A 442 -24.01 20.92 3.12
C ILE A 442 -22.58 21.43 2.93
N ILE A 443 -21.66 20.53 2.59
CA ILE A 443 -20.32 20.85 2.11
C ILE A 443 -20.11 20.22 0.73
N GLN A 444 -19.59 21.00 -0.20
CA GLN A 444 -19.32 20.62 -1.58
C GLN A 444 -18.25 21.53 -2.22
N PRO A 445 -17.66 21.18 -3.36
CA PRO A 445 -16.64 22.02 -4.01
C PRO A 445 -17.15 23.38 -4.50
N GLY A 446 -18.39 23.47 -4.99
CA GLY A 446 -18.82 24.58 -5.83
C GLY A 446 -18.24 24.50 -7.24
N GLY A 447 -18.39 25.56 -8.03
CA GLY A 447 -17.84 25.67 -9.40
C GLY A 447 -18.82 25.24 -10.51
N SER A 448 -20.09 25.02 -10.20
CA SER A 448 -21.16 24.81 -11.18
C SER A 448 -21.65 26.15 -11.73
N ILE A 449 -21.99 26.20 -13.02
CA ILE A 449 -22.73 27.33 -13.62
C ILE A 449 -24.07 27.61 -12.89
N ARG A 450 -24.57 26.63 -12.14
CA ARG A 450 -25.85 26.67 -11.42
C ARG A 450 -25.72 26.75 -9.92
N ASP A 451 -24.56 27.16 -9.39
CA ASP A 451 -24.34 27.30 -7.96
C ASP A 451 -25.34 28.27 -7.33
N GLU A 452 -25.72 29.35 -8.02
CA GLU A 452 -26.75 30.29 -7.53
C GLU A 452 -28.08 29.58 -7.24
N MET A 453 -28.52 28.66 -8.13
CA MET A 453 -29.75 27.89 -7.91
C MET A 453 -29.65 26.95 -6.71
N ALA A 454 -28.46 26.37 -6.52
CA ALA A 454 -28.19 25.51 -5.35
C ALA A 454 -28.24 26.30 -4.04
N ILE A 455 -27.61 27.47 -4.01
CA ILE A 455 -27.58 28.40 -2.88
C ILE A 455 -29.02 28.91 -2.55
N GLU A 456 -29.76 29.33 -3.58
CA GLU A 456 -31.16 29.77 -3.39
C GLU A 456 -32.06 28.71 -2.75
N VAL A 457 -31.90 27.42 -3.14
CA VAL A 457 -32.64 26.32 -2.53
C VAL A 457 -32.19 26.10 -1.09
N ALA A 458 -30.90 26.13 -0.80
CA ALA A 458 -30.38 26.02 0.56
C ALA A 458 -30.88 27.14 1.46
N ASP A 459 -30.84 28.40 0.99
CA ASP A 459 -31.36 29.58 1.72
C ASP A 459 -32.85 29.49 1.97
N ARG A 460 -33.66 29.07 1.01
CA ARG A 460 -35.10 28.90 1.14
C ARG A 460 -35.46 27.89 2.23
N HIS A 461 -34.60 26.89 2.45
CA HIS A 461 -34.77 25.86 3.47
C HIS A 461 -33.98 26.14 4.75
N HIS A 462 -33.38 27.33 4.89
CA HIS A 462 -32.54 27.71 6.03
C HIS A 462 -31.37 26.73 6.28
N MET A 463 -30.81 26.14 5.23
CA MET A 463 -29.63 25.32 5.31
C MET A 463 -28.35 26.18 5.20
N ALA A 464 -27.27 25.75 5.85
CA ALA A 464 -25.94 26.30 5.58
C ALA A 464 -25.29 25.56 4.40
N MET A 465 -24.53 26.27 3.59
CA MET A 465 -23.72 25.65 2.54
C MET A 465 -22.29 26.19 2.55
N VAL A 466 -21.34 25.26 2.49
CA VAL A 466 -19.91 25.55 2.48
C VAL A 466 -19.30 25.03 1.19
N PHE A 467 -18.53 25.88 0.50
CA PHE A 467 -17.73 25.52 -0.66
C PHE A 467 -16.26 25.31 -0.26
N THR A 468 -15.66 24.24 -0.80
CA THR A 468 -14.26 23.89 -0.56
C THR A 468 -13.34 24.28 -1.71
N GLY A 469 -13.87 24.56 -2.90
CA GLY A 469 -13.10 24.81 -4.12
C GLY A 469 -12.39 23.57 -4.71
N ARG A 470 -12.47 22.42 -4.03
CA ARG A 470 -11.77 21.17 -4.41
C ARG A 470 -12.78 20.02 -4.49
N ARG A 471 -12.61 19.12 -5.46
CA ARG A 471 -13.44 17.91 -5.60
C ARG A 471 -12.62 16.66 -5.30
N HIS A 472 -13.28 15.60 -4.86
CA HIS A 472 -12.68 14.31 -4.50
C HIS A 472 -13.27 13.16 -5.31
N PHE A 473 -13.11 13.18 -6.65
CA PHE A 473 -13.55 12.06 -7.47
C PHE A 473 -12.69 10.83 -7.25
N ARG A 474 -13.35 9.70 -7.03
CA ARG A 474 -12.74 8.39 -6.89
C ARG A 474 -13.47 7.34 -7.75
N HIS A 475 -12.79 6.78 -8.74
CA HIS A 475 -13.30 5.76 -9.67
C HIS A 475 -12.69 4.39 -9.42
#